data_6d3a42980a43d85d61cb4136f81bd485
#
_entry.id   6d3a42980a43d85d61cb4136f81bd485
#
_cell.length_a   1.000
_cell.length_b   1.000
_cell.length_c   1.000
_cell.angle_alpha   90.00
_cell.angle_beta   90.00
_cell.angle_gamma   90.00
#
_symmetry.space_group_name_H-M   'P 1'
#
loop_
_entity.id
_entity.type
_entity.pdbx_description
1 polymer ?
#
loop_
_entity_poly.entity_id
_entity_poly.type
_entity_poly.pdbx_seq_one_letter_code
_entity_poly.pdbx_strand_id
1 'polypeptide(L)'
;MIDKVSVQECAICGACINACPVDAISLDKVHLDFRYPQINEDICIHCNRCEKACPILGNKGKPDEGYPVAFAAKSENDPMRMRSSSGGVFYELADQMLRDGGYVCGAVFDDKFHVKHILSNAKEDILRMMDSKYAQSDVGYCYREVKDVLEKGCKVLFSGCPCQVAGLRTFLGKEYPNLVLVELICHGIPSDHMLQTYIGMQERKYGARLTRMEFRNKKKGWHNSSVRMEFANGKVHSEPMTFDTYMQGYFRGVTLKESCFSCQFRAFKSGSDLTIGDLWGAEISIPDMDDNNGLSAVIVNSEKGTLFLNRSEIVRRQFEIDKILKYNQSLLTSFDEGAQRAAFYAYTERCDLERAIETFFQETLLQKAKRKFRFFLRYAWYTLQGKGKPLY
;
A
#
# COMPACT_ATOMS: atom_id res chain seq x y z
N MET A 1 -8.66 -4.92 -27.34
CA MET A 1 -8.77 -3.75 -26.43
C MET A 1 -8.67 -4.22 -24.99
N ILE A 2 -8.77 -3.33 -24.01
CA ILE A 2 -8.60 -3.69 -22.58
C ILE A 2 -9.71 -4.61 -22.03
N ASP A 3 -10.82 -4.71 -22.71
CA ASP A 3 -11.93 -5.64 -22.47
C ASP A 3 -11.52 -7.14 -22.50
N LYS A 4 -10.36 -7.47 -23.10
CA LYS A 4 -9.75 -8.81 -23.05
C LYS A 4 -9.24 -9.20 -21.66
N VAL A 5 -9.05 -8.24 -20.76
CA VAL A 5 -8.60 -8.51 -19.39
C VAL A 5 -9.81 -8.73 -18.50
N SER A 6 -9.89 -9.91 -17.92
CA SER A 6 -10.96 -10.24 -16.97
C SER A 6 -10.85 -9.40 -15.68
N VAL A 7 -11.96 -9.29 -14.93
CA VAL A 7 -11.95 -8.62 -13.61
C VAL A 7 -11.05 -9.35 -12.61
N GLN A 8 -10.89 -10.66 -12.77
CA GLN A 8 -10.03 -11.51 -11.95
C GLN A 8 -8.53 -11.21 -12.17
N GLU A 9 -8.17 -10.72 -13.36
CA GLU A 9 -6.79 -10.40 -13.72
C GLU A 9 -6.46 -8.92 -13.58
N CYS A 10 -7.47 -8.04 -13.78
CA CYS A 10 -7.27 -6.61 -13.83
C CYS A 10 -6.81 -6.04 -12.48
N ALA A 11 -5.60 -5.49 -12.47
CA ALA A 11 -5.02 -4.88 -11.27
C ALA A 11 -5.54 -3.45 -10.98
N ILE A 12 -6.36 -2.86 -11.85
CA ILE A 12 -6.82 -1.47 -11.76
C ILE A 12 -5.62 -0.51 -11.61
N CYS A 13 -4.56 -0.73 -12.37
CA CYS A 13 -3.31 0.03 -12.26
C CYS A 13 -3.35 1.40 -12.97
N GLY A 14 -4.41 1.71 -13.74
CA GLY A 14 -4.58 2.99 -14.44
C GLY A 14 -3.83 3.15 -15.76
N ALA A 15 -3.00 2.18 -16.18
CA ALA A 15 -2.18 2.30 -17.39
C ALA A 15 -3.01 2.48 -18.68
N CYS A 16 -4.10 1.75 -18.83
CA CYS A 16 -5.01 1.83 -19.98
C CYS A 16 -5.70 3.20 -20.09
N ILE A 17 -6.10 3.79 -18.96
CA ILE A 17 -6.71 5.12 -18.88
C ILE A 17 -5.71 6.17 -19.36
N ASN A 18 -4.49 6.12 -18.82
CA ASN A 18 -3.42 7.06 -19.18
C ASN A 18 -2.98 6.91 -20.64
N ALA A 19 -3.09 5.72 -21.23
CA ALA A 19 -2.70 5.46 -22.62
C ALA A 19 -3.77 5.87 -23.64
N CYS A 20 -5.01 6.12 -23.22
CA CYS A 20 -6.09 6.47 -24.12
C CYS A 20 -5.96 7.92 -24.61
N PRO A 21 -5.76 8.17 -25.93
CA PRO A 21 -5.54 9.52 -26.44
C PRO A 21 -6.82 10.36 -26.56
N VAL A 22 -7.98 9.72 -26.44
CA VAL A 22 -9.31 10.34 -26.55
C VAL A 22 -10.12 10.18 -25.26
N ASP A 23 -9.51 9.76 -24.17
CA ASP A 23 -10.10 9.56 -22.84
C ASP A 23 -11.38 8.67 -22.84
N ALA A 24 -11.41 7.67 -23.73
CA ALA A 24 -12.53 6.74 -23.88
C ALA A 24 -12.60 5.66 -22.78
N ILE A 25 -11.76 5.72 -21.75
CA ILE A 25 -11.70 4.68 -20.71
C ILE A 25 -11.90 5.33 -19.33
N SER A 26 -12.94 4.89 -18.63
CA SER A 26 -13.29 5.32 -17.28
C SER A 26 -13.35 4.13 -16.32
N LEU A 27 -13.45 4.37 -14.99
CA LEU A 27 -13.61 3.34 -13.96
C LEU A 27 -15.09 3.20 -13.58
N ASP A 28 -15.92 2.69 -14.49
CA ASP A 28 -17.38 2.64 -14.29
C ASP A 28 -17.94 1.23 -14.13
N LYS A 29 -17.23 0.20 -14.58
CA LYS A 29 -17.66 -1.20 -14.41
C LYS A 29 -17.45 -1.65 -12.96
N VAL A 30 -18.54 -1.82 -12.21
CA VAL A 30 -18.50 -2.30 -10.82
C VAL A 30 -18.52 -3.82 -10.74
N HIS A 31 -17.62 -4.41 -9.95
CA HIS A 31 -17.62 -5.82 -9.58
C HIS A 31 -17.04 -6.00 -8.18
N LEU A 32 -17.75 -6.70 -7.29
CA LEU A 32 -17.38 -6.94 -5.90
C LEU A 32 -16.82 -5.67 -5.21
N ASP A 33 -17.54 -4.55 -5.33
CA ASP A 33 -17.19 -3.27 -4.69
C ASP A 33 -16.00 -2.51 -5.31
N PHE A 34 -15.38 -3.04 -6.36
CA PHE A 34 -14.31 -2.39 -7.12
C PHE A 34 -14.82 -1.81 -8.44
N ARG A 35 -14.21 -0.70 -8.88
CA ARG A 35 -14.47 -0.08 -10.16
C ARG A 35 -13.38 -0.45 -11.16
N TYR A 36 -13.78 -1.08 -12.26
CA TYR A 36 -12.88 -1.56 -13.32
C TYR A 36 -12.96 -0.67 -14.56
N PRO A 37 -11.91 -0.67 -15.41
CA PRO A 37 -11.93 0.05 -16.67
C PRO A 37 -13.08 -0.38 -17.57
N GLN A 38 -13.80 0.60 -18.11
CA GLN A 38 -14.85 0.44 -19.13
C GLN A 38 -14.55 1.35 -20.31
N ILE A 39 -14.74 0.83 -21.53
CA ILE A 39 -14.54 1.59 -22.76
C ILE A 39 -15.87 2.24 -23.16
N ASN A 40 -15.82 3.51 -23.46
CA ASN A 40 -16.91 4.19 -24.18
C ASN A 40 -16.67 4.00 -25.69
N GLU A 41 -17.44 3.13 -26.32
CA GLU A 41 -17.31 2.77 -27.73
C GLU A 41 -17.66 3.91 -28.68
N ASP A 42 -18.49 4.88 -28.24
CA ASP A 42 -18.90 6.02 -29.08
C ASP A 42 -17.73 6.97 -29.42
N ILE A 43 -16.72 7.03 -28.54
CA ILE A 43 -15.54 7.90 -28.72
C ILE A 43 -14.25 7.10 -28.93
N CYS A 44 -14.31 5.78 -28.83
CA CYS A 44 -13.14 4.92 -28.98
C CYS A 44 -12.70 4.85 -30.45
N ILE A 45 -11.44 5.22 -30.73
CA ILE A 45 -10.84 5.18 -32.07
C ILE A 45 -10.14 3.86 -32.39
N HIS A 46 -10.32 2.82 -31.59
CA HIS A 46 -9.77 1.45 -31.76
C HIS A 46 -8.25 1.39 -32.01
N CYS A 47 -7.46 2.31 -31.44
CA CYS A 47 -6.01 2.41 -31.63
C CYS A 47 -5.17 1.36 -30.88
N ASN A 48 -5.77 0.56 -30.01
CA ASN A 48 -5.14 -0.50 -29.18
C ASN A 48 -4.00 -0.04 -28.24
N ARG A 49 -3.84 1.27 -27.98
CA ARG A 49 -2.84 1.77 -27.04
C ARG A 49 -3.07 1.26 -25.60
N CYS A 50 -4.34 1.12 -25.20
CA CYS A 50 -4.71 0.58 -23.89
C CYS A 50 -4.26 -0.87 -23.68
N GLU A 51 -4.30 -1.71 -24.74
CA GLU A 51 -3.81 -3.09 -24.73
C GLU A 51 -2.30 -3.13 -24.60
N LYS A 52 -1.59 -2.31 -25.38
CA LYS A 52 -0.12 -2.22 -25.34
C LYS A 52 0.41 -1.71 -24.00
N ALA A 53 -0.32 -0.81 -23.34
CA ALA A 53 0.04 -0.26 -22.05
C ALA A 53 -0.35 -1.17 -20.87
N CYS A 54 -1.17 -2.21 -21.10
CA CYS A 54 -1.61 -3.09 -20.03
C CYS A 54 -0.51 -4.04 -19.58
N PRO A 55 -0.08 -4.02 -18.30
CA PRO A 55 0.98 -4.91 -17.83
C PRO A 55 0.56 -6.39 -17.73
N ILE A 56 -0.75 -6.69 -17.84
CA ILE A 56 -1.26 -8.07 -17.91
C ILE A 56 -1.11 -8.64 -19.32
N LEU A 57 -1.37 -7.82 -20.35
CA LEU A 57 -1.33 -8.23 -21.76
C LEU A 57 0.05 -8.01 -22.39
N GLY A 58 0.82 -7.07 -21.86
CA GLY A 58 2.13 -6.68 -22.37
C GLY A 58 3.25 -7.63 -21.94
N ASN A 59 4.45 -7.31 -22.38
CA ASN A 59 5.66 -8.09 -22.09
C ASN A 59 6.01 -7.95 -20.61
N LYS A 60 5.90 -9.04 -19.87
CA LYS A 60 6.34 -9.10 -18.47
C LYS A 60 7.86 -8.97 -18.48
N GLY A 61 8.40 -7.87 -17.94
CA GLY A 61 9.84 -7.71 -17.77
C GLY A 61 10.40 -8.96 -17.06
N LYS A 62 11.49 -9.51 -17.59
CA LYS A 62 12.23 -10.54 -16.86
C LYS A 62 12.82 -9.89 -15.62
N PRO A 63 12.78 -10.54 -14.45
CA PRO A 63 13.66 -10.16 -13.34
C PRO A 63 15.10 -10.16 -13.83
N ASP A 64 15.90 -9.18 -13.43
CA ASP A 64 17.34 -9.25 -13.67
C ASP A 64 17.91 -10.54 -13.08
N GLU A 65 18.82 -11.19 -13.77
CA GLU A 65 19.49 -12.42 -13.32
C GLU A 65 20.38 -12.05 -12.12
N GLY A 66 19.90 -12.28 -10.91
CA GLY A 66 20.63 -12.07 -9.66
C GLY A 66 19.69 -11.99 -8.47
N TYR A 67 20.13 -12.45 -7.32
CA TYR A 67 19.39 -12.22 -6.08
C TYR A 67 19.55 -10.76 -5.67
N PRO A 68 18.47 -10.05 -5.39
CA PRO A 68 18.54 -8.66 -4.96
C PRO A 68 19.28 -8.53 -3.63
N VAL A 69 20.02 -7.43 -3.48
CA VAL A 69 20.68 -7.08 -2.22
C VAL A 69 19.64 -6.49 -1.26
N ALA A 70 19.65 -6.95 -0.03
CA ALA A 70 18.67 -6.52 0.96
C ALA A 70 19.32 -5.86 2.19
N PHE A 71 18.58 -4.94 2.81
CA PHE A 71 19.00 -4.18 3.98
C PHE A 71 17.88 -4.11 5.01
N ALA A 72 18.26 -4.15 6.29
CA ALA A 72 17.51 -3.58 7.39
C ALA A 72 17.81 -2.08 7.45
N ALA A 73 16.79 -1.22 7.45
CA ALA A 73 16.99 0.21 7.26
C ALA A 73 16.03 1.08 8.08
N LYS A 74 16.53 2.22 8.56
CA LYS A 74 15.75 3.24 9.26
C LYS A 74 16.28 4.64 9.04
N SER A 75 15.41 5.63 9.11
CA SER A 75 15.76 7.06 9.14
C SER A 75 16.36 7.43 10.50
N GLU A 76 17.34 8.31 10.53
CA GLU A 76 17.83 8.96 11.75
C GLU A 76 16.93 10.13 12.18
N ASN A 77 16.05 10.59 11.32
CA ASN A 77 15.07 11.62 11.64
C ASN A 77 13.89 11.00 12.42
N ASP A 78 14.03 10.92 13.73
CA ASP A 78 13.03 10.30 14.61
C ASP A 78 11.62 10.87 14.45
N PRO A 79 11.35 12.18 14.34
CA PRO A 79 10.05 12.73 14.06
C PRO A 79 9.43 12.18 12.76
N MET A 80 10.19 12.09 11.68
CA MET A 80 9.71 11.57 10.40
C MET A 80 9.57 10.05 10.44
N ARG A 81 10.49 9.37 11.11
CA ARG A 81 10.38 7.93 11.35
C ARG A 81 9.12 7.59 12.16
N MET A 82 8.82 8.31 13.23
CA MET A 82 7.60 8.11 14.03
C MET A 82 6.32 8.39 13.26
N ARG A 83 6.33 9.33 12.33
CA ARG A 83 5.22 9.66 11.43
C ARG A 83 5.04 8.62 10.31
N SER A 84 6.08 7.89 9.96
CA SER A 84 6.05 6.85 8.90
C SER A 84 5.44 5.55 9.41
N SER A 85 4.95 4.71 8.51
CA SER A 85 4.40 3.38 8.85
C SER A 85 5.46 2.41 9.38
N SER A 86 6.70 2.53 8.91
CA SER A 86 7.83 1.65 9.21
C SER A 86 9.06 2.48 9.63
N GLY A 87 10.24 2.15 9.12
CA GLY A 87 11.51 2.80 9.43
C GLY A 87 11.73 4.19 8.82
N GLY A 88 10.79 4.75 8.05
CA GLY A 88 10.92 6.11 7.48
C GLY A 88 11.65 6.17 6.14
N VAL A 89 11.97 5.04 5.53
CA VAL A 89 12.75 4.95 4.28
C VAL A 89 12.10 5.72 3.14
N PHE A 90 10.78 5.65 2.95
CA PHE A 90 10.11 6.42 1.89
C PHE A 90 10.38 7.92 2.02
N TYR A 91 10.32 8.46 3.23
CA TYR A 91 10.58 9.89 3.47
C TYR A 91 11.99 10.28 3.02
N GLU A 92 13.01 9.51 3.42
CA GLU A 92 14.41 9.81 3.07
C GLU A 92 14.67 9.73 1.56
N LEU A 93 14.07 8.74 0.88
CA LEU A 93 14.15 8.63 -0.58
C LEU A 93 13.45 9.81 -1.27
N ALA A 94 12.27 10.21 -0.79
CA ALA A 94 11.52 11.33 -1.33
C ALA A 94 12.21 12.67 -1.07
N ASP A 95 12.74 12.90 0.13
CA ASP A 95 13.49 14.09 0.48
C ASP A 95 14.78 14.22 -0.34
N GLN A 96 15.48 13.09 -0.58
CA GLN A 96 16.63 13.04 -1.50
C GLN A 96 16.24 13.44 -2.93
N MET A 97 15.09 12.96 -3.42
CA MET A 97 14.60 13.33 -4.75
C MET A 97 14.32 14.83 -4.84
N LEU A 98 13.73 15.44 -3.80
CA LEU A 98 13.51 16.88 -3.73
C LEU A 98 14.84 17.67 -3.68
N ARG A 99 15.81 17.23 -2.89
CA ARG A 99 17.16 17.84 -2.86
C ARG A 99 17.85 17.79 -4.22
N ASP A 100 17.56 16.78 -5.01
CA ASP A 100 18.02 16.65 -6.39
C ASP A 100 17.26 17.57 -7.40
N GLY A 101 16.31 18.38 -6.94
CA GLY A 101 15.45 19.21 -7.78
C GLY A 101 14.40 18.42 -8.57
N GLY A 102 14.08 17.19 -8.14
CA GLY A 102 13.13 16.29 -8.79
C GLY A 102 11.73 16.37 -8.22
N TYR A 103 10.89 15.47 -8.69
CA TYR A 103 9.50 15.30 -8.30
C TYR A 103 9.27 13.93 -7.66
N VAL A 104 8.24 13.85 -6.82
CA VAL A 104 7.79 12.60 -6.21
C VAL A 104 6.34 12.35 -6.60
N CYS A 105 6.05 11.15 -7.09
CA CYS A 105 4.69 10.68 -7.32
C CYS A 105 4.35 9.61 -6.29
N GLY A 106 3.29 9.83 -5.51
CA GLY A 106 2.89 8.93 -4.44
C GLY A 106 1.44 9.11 -4.01
N ALA A 107 0.94 8.17 -3.21
CA ALA A 107 -0.44 8.13 -2.76
C ALA A 107 -0.70 9.09 -1.59
N VAL A 108 -1.78 9.88 -1.68
CA VAL A 108 -2.27 10.78 -0.63
C VAL A 108 -3.74 10.52 -0.34
N PHE A 109 -4.22 10.94 0.84
CA PHE A 109 -5.65 11.18 1.05
C PHE A 109 -6.02 12.56 0.49
N ASP A 110 -7.17 12.64 -0.20
CA ASP A 110 -7.82 13.92 -0.48
C ASP A 110 -8.65 14.40 0.74
N ASP A 111 -9.35 15.52 0.58
CA ASP A 111 -10.14 16.14 1.66
C ASP A 111 -11.36 15.31 2.11
N LYS A 112 -11.70 14.27 1.34
CA LYS A 112 -12.76 13.29 1.65
C LYS A 112 -12.20 11.91 2.02
N PHE A 113 -10.88 11.80 2.19
CA PHE A 113 -10.17 10.55 2.48
C PHE A 113 -10.25 9.49 1.37
N HIS A 114 -10.52 9.89 0.11
CA HIS A 114 -10.21 9.02 -1.03
C HIS A 114 -8.71 8.96 -1.25
N VAL A 115 -8.21 7.78 -1.61
CA VAL A 115 -6.78 7.60 -1.89
C VAL A 115 -6.52 7.88 -3.36
N LYS A 116 -5.60 8.81 -3.65
CA LYS A 116 -5.18 9.13 -5.02
C LYS A 116 -3.68 9.33 -5.12
N HIS A 117 -3.11 9.13 -6.31
CA HIS A 117 -1.74 9.55 -6.60
C HIS A 117 -1.71 11.01 -6.99
N ILE A 118 -0.64 11.69 -6.58
CA ILE A 118 -0.29 13.03 -7.04
C ILE A 118 1.20 13.07 -7.38
N LEU A 119 1.57 13.93 -8.33
CA LEU A 119 2.95 14.29 -8.64
C LEU A 119 3.24 15.67 -8.04
N SER A 120 4.29 15.79 -7.22
CA SER A 120 4.61 17.05 -6.56
C SER A 120 6.12 17.17 -6.29
N ASN A 121 6.61 18.40 -6.17
CA ASN A 121 7.92 18.75 -5.66
C ASN A 121 7.86 19.61 -4.38
N ALA A 122 6.68 19.70 -3.76
CA ALA A 122 6.46 20.40 -2.51
C ALA A 122 6.68 19.45 -1.31
N LYS A 123 7.39 19.91 -0.28
CA LYS A 123 7.68 19.10 0.92
C LYS A 123 6.41 18.74 1.69
N GLU A 124 5.42 19.61 1.71
CA GLU A 124 4.12 19.42 2.33
C GLU A 124 3.39 18.21 1.74
N ASP A 125 3.48 18.02 0.42
CA ASP A 125 2.87 16.88 -0.25
C ASP A 125 3.63 15.58 0.04
N ILE A 126 4.96 15.62 0.18
CA ILE A 126 5.72 14.44 0.64
C ILE A 126 5.24 13.99 2.02
N LEU A 127 4.98 14.94 2.92
CA LEU A 127 4.42 14.63 4.25
C LEU A 127 3.01 14.02 4.19
N ARG A 128 2.21 14.31 3.15
CA ARG A 128 0.90 13.68 2.90
C ARG A 128 1.03 12.29 2.26
N MET A 129 2.09 12.06 1.48
CA MET A 129 2.40 10.75 0.87
C MET A 129 2.88 9.73 1.90
N MET A 130 3.44 10.18 3.03
CA MET A 130 3.85 9.31 4.13
C MET A 130 2.65 8.56 4.71
N ASP A 131 2.93 7.50 5.46
CA ASP A 131 1.96 6.58 6.04
C ASP A 131 1.22 5.70 5.02
N SER A 132 0.85 4.50 5.46
CA SER A 132 0.16 3.52 4.62
C SER A 132 -1.32 3.87 4.48
N LYS A 133 -1.84 3.73 3.25
CA LYS A 133 -3.25 3.91 2.94
C LYS A 133 -3.77 2.58 2.39
N TYR A 134 -4.47 1.83 3.23
CA TYR A 134 -4.91 0.47 2.93
C TYR A 134 -6.19 0.46 2.08
N ALA A 135 -6.21 1.19 0.96
CA ALA A 135 -7.29 1.18 -0.01
C ALA A 135 -6.75 1.39 -1.44
N GLN A 136 -7.56 1.06 -2.43
CA GLN A 136 -7.21 1.28 -3.84
C GLN A 136 -6.98 2.77 -4.08
N SER A 137 -5.76 3.10 -4.52
CA SER A 137 -5.45 4.46 -4.94
C SER A 137 -5.88 4.68 -6.39
N ASP A 138 -6.59 5.75 -6.64
CA ASP A 138 -6.83 6.24 -7.99
C ASP A 138 -5.55 6.91 -8.52
N VAL A 139 -5.03 6.38 -9.61
CA VAL A 139 -3.85 6.94 -10.29
C VAL A 139 -4.22 8.18 -11.11
N GLY A 140 -5.49 8.31 -11.52
CA GLY A 140 -5.93 9.40 -12.39
C GLY A 140 -5.05 9.49 -13.64
N TYR A 141 -4.55 10.68 -13.93
CA TYR A 141 -3.63 10.97 -15.04
C TYR A 141 -2.16 11.11 -14.63
N CYS A 142 -1.79 10.71 -13.42
CA CYS A 142 -0.42 10.88 -12.91
C CYS A 142 0.65 10.24 -13.79
N TYR A 143 0.35 9.18 -14.54
CA TYR A 143 1.36 8.60 -15.43
C TYR A 143 1.69 9.53 -16.62
N ARG A 144 0.70 10.26 -17.14
CA ARG A 144 0.92 11.31 -18.16
C ARG A 144 1.77 12.44 -17.59
N GLU A 145 1.43 12.92 -16.39
CA GLU A 145 2.18 13.98 -15.69
C GLU A 145 3.63 13.56 -15.43
N VAL A 146 3.85 12.32 -14.95
CA VAL A 146 5.19 11.74 -14.77
C VAL A 146 5.95 11.73 -16.10
N LYS A 147 5.34 11.27 -17.19
CA LYS A 147 5.94 11.25 -18.51
C LYS A 147 6.35 12.66 -18.99
N ASP A 148 5.46 13.63 -18.84
CA ASP A 148 5.70 15.03 -19.27
C ASP A 148 6.89 15.66 -18.53
N VAL A 149 7.02 15.35 -17.22
CA VAL A 149 8.13 15.83 -16.39
C VAL A 149 9.45 15.13 -16.75
N LEU A 150 9.41 13.82 -17.01
CA LEU A 150 10.57 13.03 -17.45
C LEU A 150 11.10 13.49 -18.82
N GLU A 151 10.20 13.79 -19.77
CA GLU A 151 10.54 14.27 -21.11
C GLU A 151 11.16 15.68 -21.11
N LYS A 152 10.87 16.48 -20.07
CA LYS A 152 11.56 17.76 -19.80
C LYS A 152 12.93 17.60 -19.14
N GLY A 153 13.39 16.36 -18.92
CA GLY A 153 14.68 16.04 -18.31
C GLY A 153 14.69 16.09 -16.77
N CYS A 154 13.54 16.36 -16.13
CA CYS A 154 13.46 16.38 -14.67
C CYS A 154 13.51 14.96 -14.09
N LYS A 155 14.01 14.82 -12.86
CA LYS A 155 14.04 13.56 -12.11
C LYS A 155 12.69 13.29 -11.46
N VAL A 156 12.28 12.01 -11.43
CA VAL A 156 11.05 11.59 -10.75
C VAL A 156 11.32 10.35 -9.91
N LEU A 157 10.80 10.33 -8.69
CA LEU A 157 10.61 9.13 -7.89
C LEU A 157 9.12 8.78 -7.93
N PHE A 158 8.79 7.59 -8.42
CA PHE A 158 7.43 7.05 -8.36
C PHE A 158 7.35 5.97 -7.29
N SER A 159 6.40 6.10 -6.36
CA SER A 159 6.12 5.10 -5.33
C SER A 159 4.70 4.58 -5.45
N GLY A 160 4.55 3.25 -5.51
CA GLY A 160 3.25 2.60 -5.63
C GLY A 160 3.30 1.11 -5.31
N CYS A 161 2.14 0.45 -5.45
CA CYS A 161 2.10 -1.01 -5.39
C CYS A 161 2.78 -1.63 -6.62
N PRO A 162 3.25 -2.89 -6.56
CA PRO A 162 3.92 -3.54 -7.69
C PRO A 162 3.14 -3.46 -9.01
N CYS A 163 1.81 -3.61 -8.97
CA CYS A 163 0.96 -3.47 -10.15
C CYS A 163 0.94 -2.04 -10.73
N GLN A 164 1.06 -1.00 -9.89
CA GLN A 164 1.12 0.39 -10.33
C GLN A 164 2.50 0.73 -10.92
N VAL A 165 3.57 0.21 -10.33
CA VAL A 165 4.92 0.32 -10.91
C VAL A 165 4.98 -0.33 -12.28
N ALA A 166 4.48 -1.57 -12.41
CA ALA A 166 4.39 -2.26 -13.70
C ALA A 166 3.52 -1.51 -14.70
N GLY A 167 2.40 -0.93 -14.25
CA GLY A 167 1.50 -0.11 -15.06
C GLY A 167 2.18 1.14 -15.61
N LEU A 168 2.93 1.88 -14.78
CA LEU A 168 3.69 3.04 -15.23
C LEU A 168 4.76 2.63 -16.25
N ARG A 169 5.52 1.57 -15.98
CA ARG A 169 6.56 1.08 -16.91
C ARG A 169 5.99 0.74 -18.29
N THR A 170 4.89 -0.03 -18.34
CA THR A 170 4.27 -0.41 -19.61
C THR A 170 3.65 0.79 -20.34
N PHE A 171 3.08 1.74 -19.60
CA PHE A 171 2.60 3.01 -20.16
C PHE A 171 3.72 3.84 -20.80
N LEU A 172 4.88 3.96 -20.12
CA LEU A 172 6.04 4.70 -20.63
C LEU A 172 6.66 4.02 -21.86
N GLY A 173 6.66 2.69 -21.92
CA GLY A 173 7.10 1.89 -23.04
C GLY A 173 8.61 1.95 -23.33
N LYS A 174 9.38 2.69 -22.53
CA LYS A 174 10.84 2.79 -22.57
C LYS A 174 11.42 3.07 -21.19
N GLU A 175 12.69 2.78 -20.99
CA GLU A 175 13.40 3.13 -19.77
C GLU A 175 13.77 4.63 -19.75
N TYR A 176 13.73 5.22 -18.56
CA TYR A 176 14.13 6.60 -18.30
C TYR A 176 15.22 6.60 -17.22
N PRO A 177 16.43 7.10 -17.48
CA PRO A 177 17.51 7.15 -16.50
C PRO A 177 17.22 8.10 -15.33
N ASN A 178 16.33 9.07 -15.55
CA ASN A 178 15.88 10.05 -14.55
C ASN A 178 14.63 9.63 -13.78
N LEU A 179 14.16 8.36 -13.89
CA LEU A 179 13.05 7.79 -13.15
C LEU A 179 13.55 6.74 -12.16
N VAL A 180 13.22 6.91 -10.89
CA VAL A 180 13.41 5.90 -9.83
C VAL A 180 12.06 5.30 -9.45
N LEU A 181 11.96 3.97 -9.51
CA LEU A 181 10.75 3.22 -9.23
C LEU A 181 10.85 2.52 -7.87
N VAL A 182 9.97 2.88 -6.95
CA VAL A 182 9.92 2.33 -5.60
C VAL A 182 8.59 1.58 -5.43
N GLU A 183 8.65 0.26 -5.31
CA GLU A 183 7.46 -0.51 -4.98
C GLU A 183 7.35 -0.78 -3.48
N LEU A 184 6.11 -0.92 -3.01
CA LEU A 184 5.80 -1.32 -1.64
C LEU A 184 5.65 -2.84 -1.54
N ILE A 185 6.09 -3.44 -0.44
CA ILE A 185 5.70 -4.81 -0.10
C ILE A 185 4.18 -4.81 0.06
N CYS A 186 3.47 -5.41 -0.90
CA CYS A 186 2.02 -5.32 -1.00
C CYS A 186 1.36 -6.66 -0.65
N HIS A 187 0.46 -6.64 0.32
CA HIS A 187 -0.32 -7.80 0.74
C HIS A 187 -1.58 -8.01 -0.13
N GLY A 188 -2.18 -6.92 -0.58
CA GLY A 188 -3.42 -6.83 -1.33
C GLY A 188 -4.11 -5.50 -1.01
N ILE A 189 -5.20 -5.19 -1.70
CA ILE A 189 -5.84 -3.88 -1.61
C ILE A 189 -7.36 -4.01 -1.52
N PRO A 190 -8.02 -3.42 -0.49
CA PRO A 190 -9.47 -3.18 -0.43
C PRO A 190 -9.90 -2.08 -1.40
N SER A 191 -11.21 -1.99 -1.65
CA SER A 191 -11.81 -0.93 -2.46
C SER A 191 -11.84 0.41 -1.71
N ASP A 192 -11.94 1.50 -2.48
CA ASP A 192 -12.22 2.83 -1.92
C ASP A 192 -13.61 2.87 -1.25
N HIS A 193 -14.63 2.25 -1.85
CA HIS A 193 -15.99 2.21 -1.28
C HIS A 193 -16.01 1.52 0.09
N MET A 194 -15.25 0.43 0.27
CA MET A 194 -15.06 -0.22 1.58
C MET A 194 -14.50 0.77 2.62
N LEU A 195 -13.49 1.56 2.23
CA LEU A 195 -12.90 2.56 3.12
C LEU A 195 -13.89 3.67 3.45
N GLN A 196 -14.60 4.22 2.45
CA GLN A 196 -15.60 5.28 2.66
C GLN A 196 -16.76 4.80 3.54
N THR A 197 -17.23 3.57 3.35
CA THR A 197 -18.26 2.96 4.21
C THR A 197 -17.77 2.88 5.67
N TYR A 198 -16.55 2.39 5.89
CA TYR A 198 -15.95 2.32 7.22
C TYR A 198 -15.81 3.71 7.86
N ILE A 199 -15.36 4.72 7.12
CA ILE A 199 -15.25 6.11 7.60
C ILE A 199 -16.64 6.63 8.02
N GLY A 200 -17.67 6.45 7.18
CA GLY A 200 -19.04 6.84 7.49
C GLY A 200 -19.58 6.18 8.76
N MET A 201 -19.28 4.89 8.99
CA MET A 201 -19.63 4.19 10.24
C MET A 201 -18.97 4.85 11.45
N GLN A 202 -17.70 5.22 11.35
CA GLN A 202 -16.99 5.86 12.46
C GLN A 202 -17.48 7.30 12.70
N GLU A 203 -17.77 8.08 11.66
CA GLU A 203 -18.35 9.42 11.77
C GLU A 203 -19.70 9.40 12.49
N ARG A 204 -20.59 8.47 12.13
CA ARG A 204 -21.86 8.26 12.84
C ARG A 204 -21.64 7.86 14.29
N LYS A 205 -20.76 6.94 14.57
CA LYS A 205 -20.44 6.46 15.93
C LYS A 205 -19.89 7.57 16.82
N TYR A 206 -19.04 8.45 16.28
CA TYR A 206 -18.42 9.55 17.05
C TYR A 206 -19.20 10.85 16.98
N GLY A 207 -20.19 10.95 16.08
CA GLY A 207 -21.07 12.10 15.93
C GLY A 207 -20.39 13.33 15.35
N ALA A 208 -19.35 13.15 14.53
CA ALA A 208 -18.60 14.23 13.88
C ALA A 208 -17.80 13.74 12.67
N ARG A 209 -17.50 14.68 11.76
CA ARG A 209 -16.68 14.43 10.57
C ARG A 209 -15.24 14.04 10.95
N LEU A 210 -14.67 13.11 10.19
CA LEU A 210 -13.26 12.74 10.25
C LEU A 210 -12.36 13.91 9.80
N THR A 211 -11.29 14.15 10.53
CA THR A 211 -10.30 15.20 10.23
C THR A 211 -8.90 14.65 10.01
N ARG A 212 -8.58 13.48 10.56
CA ARG A 212 -7.29 12.80 10.38
C ARG A 212 -7.44 11.29 10.50
N MET A 213 -6.71 10.56 9.68
CA MET A 213 -6.64 9.10 9.70
C MET A 213 -5.21 8.62 9.54
N GLU A 214 -4.80 7.69 10.41
CA GLU A 214 -3.52 7.00 10.39
C GLU A 214 -3.76 5.52 10.59
N PHE A 215 -3.40 4.69 9.63
CA PHE A 215 -3.54 3.24 9.76
C PHE A 215 -2.46 2.60 10.63
N ARG A 216 -1.29 3.24 10.71
CA ARG A 216 -0.10 2.70 11.35
C ARG A 216 0.44 3.63 12.45
N ASN A 217 -0.47 4.21 13.26
CA ASN A 217 -0.06 5.06 14.39
C ASN A 217 0.77 4.28 15.40
N LYS A 218 2.00 4.76 15.67
CA LYS A 218 3.01 4.10 16.50
C LYS A 218 3.09 4.59 17.96
N LYS A 219 2.09 5.31 18.47
CA LYS A 219 2.09 5.77 19.89
C LYS A 219 2.25 4.66 20.91
N LYS A 220 1.87 3.42 20.56
CA LYS A 220 2.03 2.22 21.39
C LYS A 220 3.18 1.31 20.92
N GLY A 221 4.08 1.84 20.12
CA GLY A 221 5.16 1.11 19.45
C GLY A 221 4.78 0.61 18.06
N TRP A 222 5.77 0.35 17.25
CA TRP A 222 5.60 -0.12 15.87
C TRP A 222 4.96 -1.52 15.80
N HIS A 223 5.39 -2.43 16.68
CA HIS A 223 4.82 -3.78 16.76
C HIS A 223 3.34 -3.79 17.20
N ASN A 224 2.87 -2.71 17.84
CA ASN A 224 1.50 -2.55 18.33
C ASN A 224 0.81 -1.36 17.68
N SER A 225 1.09 -1.12 16.40
CA SER A 225 0.50 0.00 15.66
C SER A 225 -1.02 -0.07 15.63
N SER A 226 -1.65 1.10 15.65
CA SER A 226 -3.10 1.24 15.77
C SER A 226 -3.66 2.00 14.58
N VAL A 227 -4.88 1.67 14.16
CA VAL A 227 -5.71 2.58 13.35
C VAL A 227 -6.15 3.71 14.27
N ARG A 228 -5.79 4.95 13.91
CA ARG A 228 -6.13 6.15 14.65
C ARG A 228 -6.91 7.11 13.76
N MET A 229 -8.07 7.57 14.26
CA MET A 229 -8.93 8.53 13.59
C MET A 229 -9.25 9.66 14.55
N GLU A 230 -9.14 10.91 14.09
CA GLU A 230 -9.46 12.12 14.85
C GLU A 230 -10.67 12.80 14.22
N PHE A 231 -11.61 13.24 15.03
CA PHE A 231 -12.87 13.82 14.60
C PHE A 231 -12.96 15.31 14.94
N ALA A 232 -13.77 16.06 14.19
CA ALA A 232 -13.92 17.51 14.33
C ALA A 232 -14.39 17.97 15.73
N ASN A 233 -15.01 17.09 16.52
CA ASN A 233 -15.41 17.34 17.90
C ASN A 233 -14.33 16.98 18.94
N GLY A 234 -13.09 16.71 18.51
CA GLY A 234 -11.96 16.36 19.35
C GLY A 234 -11.94 14.90 19.85
N LYS A 235 -12.96 14.11 19.55
CA LYS A 235 -12.96 12.68 19.89
C LYS A 235 -11.94 11.93 19.02
N VAL A 236 -11.42 10.82 19.55
CA VAL A 236 -10.42 9.99 18.89
C VAL A 236 -10.83 8.52 18.94
N HIS A 237 -10.83 7.86 17.79
CA HIS A 237 -10.80 6.41 17.68
C HIS A 237 -9.34 5.94 17.69
N SER A 238 -9.01 4.91 18.45
CA SER A 238 -7.70 4.25 18.38
C SER A 238 -7.85 2.79 18.77
N GLU A 239 -7.70 1.90 17.80
CA GLU A 239 -7.79 0.45 17.98
C GLU A 239 -6.53 -0.20 17.38
N PRO A 240 -5.90 -1.20 18.03
CA PRO A 240 -4.82 -1.97 17.41
C PRO A 240 -5.27 -2.51 16.04
N MET A 241 -4.40 -2.45 15.03
CA MET A 241 -4.75 -2.87 13.67
C MET A 241 -5.34 -4.28 13.61
N THR A 242 -4.82 -5.19 14.43
CA THR A 242 -5.27 -6.59 14.49
C THR A 242 -6.71 -6.76 14.98
N PHE A 243 -7.33 -5.73 15.54
CA PHE A 243 -8.68 -5.75 16.10
C PHE A 243 -9.60 -4.70 15.48
N ASP A 244 -9.04 -3.82 14.67
CA ASP A 244 -9.83 -2.83 13.96
C ASP A 244 -10.75 -3.51 12.93
N THR A 245 -12.00 -3.09 12.87
CA THR A 245 -13.04 -3.72 12.04
C THR A 245 -12.70 -3.72 10.55
N TYR A 246 -12.15 -2.61 10.04
CA TYR A 246 -11.70 -2.51 8.64
C TYR A 246 -10.54 -3.45 8.36
N MET A 247 -9.54 -3.42 9.25
CA MET A 247 -8.34 -4.25 9.10
C MET A 247 -8.62 -5.75 9.28
N GLN A 248 -9.69 -6.13 9.99
CA GLN A 248 -10.12 -7.53 10.05
C GLN A 248 -10.51 -8.06 8.67
N GLY A 249 -11.25 -7.30 7.86
CA GLY A 249 -11.57 -7.67 6.48
C GLY A 249 -10.31 -7.82 5.61
N TYR A 250 -9.36 -6.90 5.80
CA TYR A 250 -8.07 -6.91 5.12
C TYR A 250 -7.22 -8.13 5.48
N PHE A 251 -6.96 -8.36 6.76
CA PHE A 251 -6.08 -9.46 7.23
C PHE A 251 -6.66 -10.85 6.99
N ARG A 252 -7.99 -10.96 6.91
CA ARG A 252 -8.65 -12.24 6.59
C ARG A 252 -8.75 -12.50 5.09
N GLY A 253 -8.25 -11.62 4.23
CA GLY A 253 -8.36 -11.76 2.77
C GLY A 253 -9.80 -11.68 2.23
N VAL A 254 -10.72 -11.07 2.98
CA VAL A 254 -12.14 -11.00 2.57
C VAL A 254 -12.39 -9.82 1.65
N THR A 255 -11.81 -8.65 1.96
CA THR A 255 -12.09 -7.39 1.27
C THR A 255 -11.08 -7.02 0.18
N LEU A 256 -10.14 -7.91 -0.12
CA LEU A 256 -9.11 -7.65 -1.13
C LEU A 256 -9.68 -7.80 -2.55
N LYS A 257 -9.08 -7.08 -3.49
CA LYS A 257 -9.38 -7.19 -4.93
C LYS A 257 -9.06 -8.60 -5.44
N GLU A 258 -9.88 -9.13 -6.36
CA GLU A 258 -9.71 -10.50 -6.88
C GLU A 258 -8.32 -10.75 -7.46
N SER A 259 -7.80 -9.85 -8.28
CA SER A 259 -6.47 -9.98 -8.87
C SER A 259 -5.32 -10.02 -7.84
N CYS A 260 -5.56 -9.67 -6.57
CA CYS A 260 -4.56 -9.78 -5.51
C CYS A 260 -4.31 -11.23 -5.08
N PHE A 261 -5.30 -12.13 -5.25
CA PHE A 261 -5.16 -13.55 -4.91
C PHE A 261 -4.36 -14.35 -5.95
N SER A 262 -4.21 -13.81 -7.16
CA SER A 262 -3.38 -14.37 -8.24
C SER A 262 -2.42 -13.31 -8.81
N CYS A 263 -1.86 -12.48 -7.94
CA CYS A 263 -1.07 -11.30 -8.33
C CYS A 263 0.14 -11.67 -9.18
N GLN A 264 0.19 -11.13 -10.40
CA GLN A 264 1.25 -11.41 -11.37
C GLN A 264 2.52 -10.57 -11.17
N PHE A 265 2.51 -9.60 -10.23
CA PHE A 265 3.59 -8.64 -10.02
C PHE A 265 4.46 -8.94 -8.80
N ARG A 266 4.24 -10.06 -8.12
CA ARG A 266 5.08 -10.53 -7.02
C ARG A 266 6.40 -11.11 -7.51
N ALA A 267 7.28 -11.44 -6.59
CA ALA A 267 8.61 -11.98 -6.88
C ALA A 267 9.40 -11.03 -7.80
N PHE A 268 9.37 -9.73 -7.48
CA PHE A 268 10.13 -8.66 -8.16
C PHE A 268 9.80 -8.48 -9.65
N LYS A 269 8.61 -8.93 -10.09
CA LYS A 269 8.19 -8.88 -11.50
C LYS A 269 7.65 -7.52 -11.94
N SER A 270 7.51 -6.55 -11.03
CA SER A 270 7.08 -5.18 -11.37
C SER A 270 8.13 -4.41 -12.16
N GLY A 271 9.41 -4.76 -11.98
CA GLY A 271 10.56 -4.05 -12.50
C GLY A 271 10.87 -2.75 -11.77
N SER A 272 10.61 -2.71 -10.46
CA SER A 272 11.01 -1.61 -9.58
C SER A 272 12.53 -1.55 -9.39
N ASP A 273 13.06 -0.36 -9.09
CA ASP A 273 14.46 -0.17 -8.70
C ASP A 273 14.68 -0.54 -7.22
N LEU A 274 13.70 -0.24 -6.37
CA LEU A 274 13.70 -0.52 -4.95
C LEU A 274 12.36 -1.13 -4.52
N THR A 275 12.41 -2.11 -3.62
CA THR A 275 11.24 -2.62 -2.89
C THR A 275 11.40 -2.25 -1.42
N ILE A 276 10.39 -1.60 -0.82
CA ILE A 276 10.40 -1.19 0.58
C ILE A 276 9.16 -1.69 1.34
N GLY A 277 9.34 -1.96 2.62
CA GLY A 277 8.23 -2.37 3.50
C GLY A 277 8.67 -2.53 4.94
N ASP A 278 7.82 -3.14 5.76
CA ASP A 278 8.17 -3.48 7.15
C ASP A 278 9.17 -4.64 7.19
N LEU A 279 10.15 -4.57 8.07
CA LEU A 279 11.02 -5.70 8.39
C LEU A 279 10.40 -6.52 9.53
N TRP A 280 9.36 -7.31 9.21
CA TRP A 280 8.75 -8.19 10.19
C TRP A 280 9.73 -9.24 10.71
N GLY A 281 9.63 -9.59 12.00
CA GLY A 281 10.56 -10.51 12.67
C GLY A 281 11.90 -9.86 13.03
N ALA A 282 12.00 -8.53 13.00
CA ALA A 282 13.20 -7.77 13.37
C ALA A 282 13.60 -8.04 14.82
N GLU A 283 12.63 -8.16 15.73
CA GLU A 283 12.81 -8.46 17.16
C GLU A 283 13.55 -9.78 17.42
N ILE A 284 13.53 -10.69 16.45
CA ILE A 284 14.23 -11.98 16.50
C ILE A 284 15.51 -11.95 15.68
N SER A 285 15.44 -11.37 14.47
CA SER A 285 16.49 -11.51 13.46
C SER A 285 17.58 -10.43 13.54
N ILE A 286 17.26 -9.25 14.10
CA ILE A 286 18.15 -8.11 14.23
C ILE A 286 17.75 -7.21 15.43
N PRO A 287 17.68 -7.77 16.64
CA PRO A 287 17.13 -7.11 17.84
C PRO A 287 17.87 -5.82 18.23
N ASP A 288 19.14 -5.69 17.88
CA ASP A 288 19.96 -4.51 18.16
C ASP A 288 19.63 -3.29 17.28
N MET A 289 18.93 -3.48 16.16
CA MET A 289 18.37 -2.40 15.34
C MET A 289 16.89 -2.11 15.64
N ASP A 290 16.19 -3.02 16.29
CA ASP A 290 14.76 -2.90 16.60
C ASP A 290 14.54 -2.21 17.95
N ASP A 291 14.21 -0.94 17.90
CA ASP A 291 13.85 -0.07 19.03
C ASP A 291 12.34 0.14 19.17
N ASN A 292 11.53 -0.64 18.45
CA ASN A 292 10.06 -0.53 18.38
C ASN A 292 9.52 0.81 17.83
N ASN A 293 10.36 1.59 17.14
CA ASN A 293 9.95 2.82 16.45
C ASN A 293 9.77 2.62 14.93
N GLY A 294 9.98 1.41 14.44
CA GLY A 294 9.86 0.99 13.05
C GLY A 294 11.22 0.71 12.41
N LEU A 295 11.28 -0.40 11.70
CA LEU A 295 12.42 -0.84 10.90
C LEU A 295 11.92 -1.34 9.55
N SER A 296 12.54 -0.89 8.47
CA SER A 296 12.16 -1.23 7.11
C SER A 296 13.05 -2.30 6.52
N ALA A 297 12.45 -3.19 5.71
CA ALA A 297 13.15 -3.95 4.70
C ALA A 297 13.33 -3.05 3.47
N VAL A 298 14.54 -3.00 2.93
CA VAL A 298 14.86 -2.37 1.64
C VAL A 298 15.52 -3.43 0.76
N ILE A 299 14.96 -3.68 -0.40
CA ILE A 299 15.49 -4.63 -1.37
C ILE A 299 15.83 -3.83 -2.62
N VAL A 300 17.07 -3.97 -3.07
CA VAL A 300 17.60 -3.25 -4.23
C VAL A 300 17.52 -4.18 -5.44
N ASN A 301 16.76 -3.77 -6.45
CA ASN A 301 16.44 -4.59 -7.62
C ASN A 301 17.21 -4.15 -8.88
N SER A 302 17.90 -2.99 -8.83
CA SER A 302 18.67 -2.46 -9.99
C SER A 302 19.91 -1.67 -9.54
N GLU A 303 20.86 -1.48 -10.46
CA GLU A 303 22.01 -0.61 -10.25
C GLU A 303 21.57 0.84 -9.97
N LYS A 304 20.57 1.33 -10.69
CA LYS A 304 19.97 2.66 -10.47
C LYS A 304 19.42 2.79 -9.06
N GLY A 305 18.75 1.76 -8.54
CA GLY A 305 18.30 1.69 -7.15
C GLY A 305 19.46 1.77 -6.16
N THR A 306 20.56 1.06 -6.41
CA THR A 306 21.80 1.11 -5.61
C THR A 306 22.35 2.52 -5.55
N LEU A 307 22.54 3.16 -6.71
CA LEU A 307 23.09 4.51 -6.80
C LEU A 307 22.21 5.54 -6.09
N PHE A 308 20.89 5.42 -6.20
CA PHE A 308 19.96 6.32 -5.54
C PHE A 308 19.94 6.11 -4.02
N LEU A 309 19.87 4.85 -3.56
CA LEU A 309 19.90 4.51 -2.13
C LEU A 309 21.18 4.98 -1.44
N ASN A 310 22.33 4.91 -2.13
CA ASN A 310 23.63 5.33 -1.57
C ASN A 310 23.72 6.84 -1.30
N ARG A 311 22.87 7.65 -1.91
CA ARG A 311 22.79 9.11 -1.71
C ARG A 311 21.79 9.52 -0.65
N SER A 312 20.95 8.60 -0.18
CA SER A 312 19.89 8.85 0.80
C SER A 312 20.42 8.76 2.23
N GLU A 313 19.89 9.59 3.12
CA GLU A 313 20.28 9.64 4.56
C GLU A 313 19.55 8.54 5.35
N ILE A 314 19.95 7.29 5.09
CA ILE A 314 19.34 6.09 5.69
C ILE A 314 20.41 5.30 6.42
N VAL A 315 20.21 5.07 7.70
CA VAL A 315 20.99 4.05 8.45
C VAL A 315 20.54 2.69 7.97
N ARG A 316 21.48 1.91 7.46
CA ARG A 316 21.18 0.59 6.95
C ARG A 316 22.28 -0.42 7.26
N ARG A 317 21.87 -1.66 7.39
CA ARG A 317 22.75 -2.83 7.52
C ARG A 317 22.33 -3.87 6.50
N GLN A 318 23.30 -4.41 5.78
CA GLN A 318 23.02 -5.53 4.86
C GLN A 318 22.36 -6.67 5.63
N PHE A 319 21.34 -7.27 5.02
CA PHE A 319 20.49 -8.26 5.67
C PHE A 319 20.19 -9.42 4.72
N GLU A 320 20.05 -10.61 5.27
CA GLU A 320 19.77 -11.80 4.48
C GLU A 320 18.33 -11.75 3.93
N ILE A 321 18.20 -11.85 2.61
CA ILE A 321 16.88 -11.78 1.95
C ILE A 321 15.94 -12.89 2.43
N ASP A 322 16.44 -14.08 2.69
CA ASP A 322 15.64 -15.21 3.17
C ASP A 322 14.97 -14.93 4.52
N LYS A 323 15.62 -14.15 5.38
CA LYS A 323 15.01 -13.69 6.64
C LYS A 323 13.88 -12.70 6.40
N ILE A 324 14.01 -11.83 5.39
CA ILE A 324 12.91 -10.95 4.97
C ILE A 324 11.75 -11.77 4.41
N LEU A 325 12.02 -12.68 3.49
CA LEU A 325 11.02 -13.51 2.83
C LEU A 325 10.24 -14.39 3.82
N LYS A 326 10.91 -14.89 4.85
CA LYS A 326 10.28 -15.70 5.91
C LYS A 326 9.09 -15.01 6.59
N TYR A 327 9.21 -13.70 6.84
CA TYR A 327 8.20 -12.91 7.54
C TYR A 327 7.40 -11.99 6.62
N ASN A 328 7.78 -11.87 5.33
CA ASN A 328 7.12 -11.09 4.29
C ASN A 328 6.78 -11.99 3.09
N GLN A 329 6.06 -13.07 3.32
CA GLN A 329 5.68 -14.04 2.28
C GLN A 329 4.96 -13.40 1.10
N SER A 330 4.26 -12.27 1.33
CA SER A 330 3.60 -11.50 0.29
C SER A 330 4.54 -10.95 -0.80
N LEU A 331 5.85 -10.97 -0.58
CA LEU A 331 6.84 -10.70 -1.65
C LEU A 331 6.83 -11.76 -2.74
N LEU A 332 6.65 -13.02 -2.39
CA LEU A 332 6.75 -14.15 -3.32
C LEU A 332 5.39 -14.72 -3.73
N THR A 333 4.48 -14.86 -2.75
CA THR A 333 3.21 -15.55 -2.94
C THR A 333 2.02 -14.62 -2.74
N SER A 334 0.95 -14.86 -3.50
CA SER A 334 -0.31 -14.19 -3.28
C SER A 334 -0.94 -14.62 -1.96
N PHE A 335 -1.75 -13.75 -1.41
CA PHE A 335 -2.55 -14.09 -0.23
C PHE A 335 -3.67 -15.07 -0.62
N ASP A 336 -4.03 -15.97 0.27
CA ASP A 336 -5.14 -16.88 0.03
C ASP A 336 -6.48 -16.14 0.15
N GLU A 337 -7.44 -16.52 -0.67
CA GLU A 337 -8.79 -16.00 -0.56
C GLU A 337 -9.40 -16.40 0.79
N GLY A 338 -9.91 -15.40 1.52
CA GLY A 338 -10.49 -15.66 2.83
C GLY A 338 -11.73 -16.53 2.79
N ALA A 339 -11.79 -17.55 3.63
CA ALA A 339 -12.90 -18.51 3.67
C ALA A 339 -14.30 -17.87 3.79
N GLN A 340 -14.39 -16.64 4.32
CA GLN A 340 -15.65 -15.92 4.46
C GLN A 340 -15.97 -14.97 3.29
N ARG A 341 -15.08 -14.85 2.29
CA ARG A 341 -15.23 -13.87 1.21
C ARG A 341 -16.52 -14.08 0.40
N ALA A 342 -16.77 -15.29 -0.09
CA ALA A 342 -17.98 -15.58 -0.85
C ALA A 342 -19.25 -15.28 -0.05
N ALA A 343 -19.30 -15.68 1.23
CA ALA A 343 -20.42 -15.40 2.11
C ALA A 343 -20.60 -13.90 2.38
N PHE A 344 -19.50 -13.15 2.54
CA PHE A 344 -19.51 -11.71 2.74
C PHE A 344 -20.15 -10.99 1.53
N TYR A 345 -19.67 -11.25 0.32
CA TYR A 345 -20.20 -10.58 -0.87
C TYR A 345 -21.63 -11.05 -1.23
N ALA A 346 -21.97 -12.32 -1.03
CA ALA A 346 -23.35 -12.77 -1.16
C ALA A 346 -24.30 -12.09 -0.12
N TYR A 347 -23.78 -11.73 1.03
CA TYR A 347 -24.55 -10.96 2.03
C TYR A 347 -24.75 -9.51 1.59
N THR A 348 -23.77 -8.88 0.94
CA THR A 348 -23.91 -7.50 0.41
C THR A 348 -24.94 -7.37 -0.72
N GLU A 349 -25.31 -8.45 -1.39
CA GLU A 349 -26.41 -8.46 -2.37
C GLU A 349 -27.79 -8.28 -1.72
N ARG A 350 -27.92 -8.61 -0.43
CA ARG A 350 -29.19 -8.56 0.35
C ARG A 350 -29.24 -7.44 1.37
N CYS A 351 -28.10 -6.92 1.76
CA CYS A 351 -27.93 -5.88 2.75
C CYS A 351 -26.89 -4.87 2.27
N ASP A 352 -26.86 -3.67 2.86
CA ASP A 352 -25.81 -2.72 2.58
C ASP A 352 -24.43 -3.20 3.10
N LEU A 353 -23.38 -2.59 2.57
CA LEU A 353 -22.00 -2.93 2.91
C LEU A 353 -21.67 -2.68 4.39
N GLU A 354 -22.26 -1.66 5.00
CA GLU A 354 -22.09 -1.36 6.42
C GLU A 354 -22.52 -2.53 7.30
N ARG A 355 -23.72 -3.06 7.06
CA ARG A 355 -24.25 -4.20 7.82
C ARG A 355 -23.44 -5.48 7.58
N ALA A 356 -22.89 -5.64 6.38
CA ALA A 356 -21.97 -6.74 6.11
C ALA A 356 -20.67 -6.60 6.92
N ILE A 357 -20.06 -5.41 6.97
CA ILE A 357 -18.88 -5.12 7.78
C ILE A 357 -19.15 -5.41 9.27
N GLU A 358 -20.28 -4.94 9.79
CA GLU A 358 -20.66 -5.20 11.18
C GLU A 358 -20.82 -6.70 11.47
N THR A 359 -21.53 -7.41 10.59
CA THR A 359 -21.83 -8.83 10.78
C THR A 359 -20.58 -9.71 10.74
N PHE A 360 -19.66 -9.44 9.80
CA PHE A 360 -18.52 -10.32 9.54
C PHE A 360 -17.25 -9.94 10.31
N PHE A 361 -17.07 -8.66 10.63
CA PHE A 361 -15.79 -8.17 11.14
C PHE A 361 -15.89 -7.53 12.54
N GLN A 362 -17.07 -7.12 12.99
CA GLN A 362 -17.21 -6.52 14.31
C GLN A 362 -17.15 -7.60 15.40
N GLU A 363 -16.23 -7.45 16.34
CA GLU A 363 -16.19 -8.31 17.52
C GLU A 363 -17.40 -8.10 18.42
N THR A 364 -18.03 -9.20 18.82
CA THR A 364 -19.05 -9.18 19.87
C THR A 364 -18.47 -8.77 21.23
N LEU A 365 -19.29 -8.32 22.15
CA LEU A 365 -18.88 -7.99 23.53
C LEU A 365 -18.18 -9.17 24.22
N LEU A 366 -18.67 -10.39 23.98
CA LEU A 366 -18.08 -11.61 24.51
C LEU A 366 -16.69 -11.89 23.92
N GLN A 367 -16.51 -11.69 22.61
CA GLN A 367 -15.21 -11.83 21.95
C GLN A 367 -14.21 -10.80 22.48
N LYS A 368 -14.65 -9.53 22.64
CA LYS A 368 -13.83 -8.46 23.25
C LYS A 368 -13.43 -8.79 24.68
N ALA A 369 -14.34 -9.31 25.48
CA ALA A 369 -14.05 -9.74 26.85
C ALA A 369 -13.06 -10.89 26.89
N LYS A 370 -13.27 -11.95 26.08
CA LYS A 370 -12.34 -13.10 25.96
C LYS A 370 -10.96 -12.64 25.51
N ARG A 371 -10.85 -11.71 24.54
CA ARG A 371 -9.61 -11.12 24.08
C ARG A 371 -8.86 -10.41 25.19
N LYS A 372 -9.55 -9.50 25.91
CA LYS A 372 -8.97 -8.77 27.06
C LYS A 372 -8.46 -9.72 28.14
N PHE A 373 -9.21 -10.78 28.44
CA PHE A 373 -8.81 -11.79 29.42
C PHE A 373 -7.58 -12.59 28.99
N ARG A 374 -7.53 -13.04 27.72
CA ARG A 374 -6.34 -13.70 27.14
C ARG A 374 -5.12 -12.80 27.16
N PHE A 375 -5.28 -11.53 26.83
CA PHE A 375 -4.23 -10.54 26.89
C PHE A 375 -3.71 -10.36 28.32
N PHE A 376 -4.61 -10.25 29.30
CA PHE A 376 -4.24 -10.15 30.72
C PHE A 376 -3.45 -11.39 31.19
N LEU A 377 -3.90 -12.60 30.86
CA LEU A 377 -3.18 -13.83 31.20
C LEU A 377 -1.78 -13.87 30.56
N ARG A 378 -1.69 -13.49 29.29
CA ARG A 378 -0.42 -13.43 28.57
C ARG A 378 0.52 -12.39 29.17
N TYR A 379 0.00 -11.22 29.51
CA TYR A 379 0.75 -10.16 30.18
C TYR A 379 1.28 -10.62 31.54
N ALA A 380 0.42 -11.22 32.36
CA ALA A 380 0.82 -11.76 33.66
C ALA A 380 1.91 -12.83 33.52
N TRP A 381 1.78 -13.75 32.55
CA TRP A 381 2.77 -14.80 32.29
C TRP A 381 4.14 -14.23 31.85
N TYR A 382 4.16 -13.23 30.94
CA TYR A 382 5.41 -12.57 30.53
C TYR A 382 6.07 -11.80 31.67
N THR A 383 5.28 -11.12 32.52
CA THR A 383 5.79 -10.42 33.70
C THR A 383 6.42 -11.38 34.68
N LEU A 384 5.82 -12.56 34.94
CA LEU A 384 6.36 -13.61 35.82
C LEU A 384 7.67 -14.20 35.28
N GLN A 385 7.90 -14.20 33.97
CA GLN A 385 9.14 -14.67 33.36
C GLN A 385 10.24 -13.61 33.23
N GLY A 386 10.03 -12.38 33.71
CA GLY A 386 10.97 -11.26 33.54
C GLY A 386 11.16 -10.84 32.09
N LYS A 387 10.30 -11.31 31.18
CA LYS A 387 10.27 -10.92 29.76
C LYS A 387 9.39 -9.69 29.63
N GLY A 388 9.84 -8.67 28.90
CA GLY A 388 9.09 -7.41 28.70
C GLY A 388 7.63 -7.61 28.25
N LYS A 389 6.89 -6.52 28.03
CA LYS A 389 5.47 -6.58 27.65
C LYS A 389 5.25 -7.47 26.41
N PRO A 390 4.25 -8.38 26.42
CA PRO A 390 3.98 -9.21 25.26
C PRO A 390 3.54 -8.34 24.07
N LEU A 391 4.01 -8.71 22.89
CA LEU A 391 3.44 -8.24 21.62
C LEU A 391 2.01 -8.79 21.47
N TYR A 392 1.11 -8.02 20.88
CA TYR A 392 -0.30 -8.42 20.66
C TYR A 392 -0.45 -9.67 19.81
#